data_f94ab84eeeb7bf14724a7655bc589655
#
_entry.id   f94ab84eeeb7bf14724a7655bc589655
#
_cell.length_a   1.000
_cell.length_b   1.000
_cell.length_c   1.000
_cell.angle_alpha   90.00
_cell.angle_beta   90.00
_cell.angle_gamma   90.00
#
_symmetry.space_group_name_H-M   'P 1'
#
loop_
_entity.id
_entity.type
_entity.pdbx_description
1 polymer ?
#
loop_
_entity_poly.entity_id
_entity_poly.type
_entity_poly.pdbx_seq_one_letter_code
_entity_poly.pdbx_strand_id
1 'polypeptide(L)'
;MKKQKMSLKHLKKYQKESVLAPLFKLLEALMDLTVPLVIAQIIKNGIGQNDMGFVLKMFGILLLLAVLGMAFSFTAQWFAAKASTGYATDLRQELFDNIQDLTYAELDQLGTDTLITRMTSDVLQVQTGLNLALRLLLRSPFIVFGAMIVAFTIDVKSALIFVVTIPVLAIVIFTIMWISIPLYTKVQSALDKLLGTLRENLLGVRVIRAFRKEDAEVQQFNQENDTLTQYNEHVGRLSALMNPLTYILINVAIITLIYVGAFRVDGGIIAQADVVALYNLMALIIVELIKLSSLIITINKSLASLERIEAVLVVKREMVYPIEPVKEDASAPAVIFDQVSFSYPQAGADAISNISFVANRGETIGIIGGTGCGKSTVVQLIPRFYDVQSGKVCVNGVDVKDYPQGELVAKVGMIPQKAVLFEGTIRENMQWGKEDATDEEIWHALEIAQAADVVRSKNGLDAMIEQNGRNLSGGQKQRLTIARALLKNPEILIMDDSASALDFATDLKLRRAIHNLGNQMTVFIVSQRASTVRAANQILVLDDGNLVGIGTHDELMENCKVYQEIYYSQFPEEKPKEVMA
;
A
#
# COMPACT_ATOMS: atom_id res chain seq x y z
N MET A 1 -3.44 -16.60 -18.24
CA MET A 1 -4.15 -15.79 -19.26
C MET A 1 -5.44 -15.11 -18.79
N LYS A 2 -6.17 -15.59 -17.74
CA LYS A 2 -7.35 -14.87 -17.20
C LYS A 2 -7.01 -13.67 -16.30
N LYS A 3 -5.83 -13.66 -15.64
CA LYS A 3 -5.39 -12.59 -14.73
C LYS A 3 -5.13 -11.23 -15.43
N GLN A 4 -4.55 -11.23 -16.62
CA GLN A 4 -4.26 -10.00 -17.38
C GLN A 4 -5.49 -9.23 -17.91
N LYS A 5 -6.69 -9.81 -17.82
CA LYS A 5 -7.92 -9.16 -18.32
C LYS A 5 -8.54 -8.14 -17.38
N MET A 6 -8.22 -8.16 -16.09
CA MET A 6 -8.84 -7.23 -15.11
C MET A 6 -8.22 -5.83 -15.20
N SER A 7 -6.90 -5.74 -15.25
CA SER A 7 -6.19 -4.45 -15.36
C SER A 7 -6.45 -3.74 -16.70
N LEU A 8 -6.60 -4.48 -17.80
CA LEU A 8 -6.92 -3.92 -19.12
C LEU A 8 -8.36 -3.36 -19.22
N LYS A 9 -9.25 -3.71 -18.29
CA LYS A 9 -10.64 -3.21 -18.27
C LYS A 9 -10.68 -1.68 -18.17
N HIS A 10 -9.88 -1.08 -17.29
CA HIS A 10 -9.84 0.36 -17.13
C HIS A 10 -9.23 1.08 -18.33
N LEU A 11 -8.25 0.46 -19.02
CA LEU A 11 -7.67 1.04 -20.22
C LEU A 11 -8.70 1.17 -21.37
N LYS A 12 -9.72 0.31 -21.40
CA LYS A 12 -10.81 0.41 -22.39
C LYS A 12 -11.58 1.72 -22.32
N LYS A 13 -11.70 2.32 -21.13
CA LYS A 13 -12.34 3.63 -20.93
C LYS A 13 -11.57 4.75 -21.62
N TYR A 14 -10.24 4.60 -21.79
CA TYR A 14 -9.33 5.58 -22.38
C TYR A 14 -8.78 5.13 -23.74
N GLN A 15 -9.57 4.35 -24.51
CA GLN A 15 -9.13 3.82 -25.82
C GLN A 15 -8.74 4.91 -26.80
N LYS A 16 -9.52 5.99 -26.87
CA LYS A 16 -9.25 7.11 -27.79
C LYS A 16 -7.90 7.75 -27.48
N GLU A 17 -7.66 8.07 -26.22
CA GLU A 17 -6.43 8.67 -25.73
C GLU A 17 -5.23 7.73 -25.93
N SER A 18 -5.41 6.43 -25.66
CA SER A 18 -4.38 5.40 -25.79
C SER A 18 -3.97 5.14 -27.25
N VAL A 19 -4.83 5.45 -28.23
CA VAL A 19 -4.51 5.36 -29.66
C VAL A 19 -3.97 6.69 -30.18
N LEU A 20 -4.58 7.82 -29.79
CA LEU A 20 -4.17 9.14 -30.27
C LEU A 20 -2.77 9.54 -29.76
N ALA A 21 -2.40 9.21 -28.53
CA ALA A 21 -1.10 9.55 -28.00
C ALA A 21 0.06 8.96 -28.83
N PRO A 22 0.12 7.65 -29.10
CA PRO A 22 1.14 7.08 -29.98
C PRO A 22 1.05 7.60 -31.42
N LEU A 23 -0.16 7.82 -31.95
CA LEU A 23 -0.35 8.34 -33.31
C LEU A 23 0.30 9.72 -33.48
N PHE A 24 0.04 10.66 -32.56
CA PHE A 24 0.65 11.98 -32.61
C PHE A 24 2.17 11.92 -32.37
N LYS A 25 2.65 10.96 -31.55
CA LYS A 25 4.09 10.70 -31.38
C LYS A 25 4.75 10.14 -32.66
N LEU A 26 4.05 9.35 -33.44
CA LEU A 26 4.53 8.89 -34.75
C LEU A 26 4.56 10.03 -35.77
N LEU A 27 3.56 10.93 -35.76
CA LEU A 27 3.56 12.13 -36.61
C LEU A 27 4.72 13.07 -36.25
N GLU A 28 5.01 13.30 -34.97
CA GLU A 28 6.20 14.02 -34.51
C GLU A 28 7.48 13.35 -35.04
N ALA A 29 7.60 12.02 -34.91
CA ALA A 29 8.74 11.27 -35.40
C ALA A 29 8.95 11.37 -36.94
N LEU A 30 7.86 11.44 -37.71
CA LEU A 30 7.93 11.72 -39.15
C LEU A 30 8.50 13.11 -39.43
N MET A 31 8.11 14.12 -38.66
CA MET A 31 8.69 15.48 -38.78
C MET A 31 10.20 15.44 -38.48
N ASP A 32 10.60 14.78 -37.38
CA ASP A 32 12.02 14.62 -37.02
C ASP A 32 12.86 13.94 -38.12
N LEU A 33 12.31 12.92 -38.81
CA LEU A 33 12.98 12.22 -39.92
C LEU A 33 13.09 13.07 -41.19
N THR A 34 12.20 14.06 -41.38
CA THR A 34 12.25 14.94 -42.54
C THR A 34 13.25 16.08 -42.41
N VAL A 35 13.58 16.51 -41.21
CA VAL A 35 14.52 17.62 -40.94
C VAL A 35 15.89 17.40 -41.58
N PRO A 36 16.57 16.23 -41.46
CA PRO A 36 17.86 15.98 -42.15
C PRO A 36 17.78 16.13 -43.66
N LEU A 37 16.65 15.72 -44.29
CA LEU A 37 16.44 15.82 -45.73
C LEU A 37 16.31 17.29 -46.18
N VAL A 38 15.58 18.09 -45.44
CA VAL A 38 15.44 19.54 -45.71
C VAL A 38 16.78 20.26 -45.57
N ILE A 39 17.59 19.89 -44.55
CA ILE A 39 18.94 20.42 -44.37
C ILE A 39 19.81 20.08 -45.57
N ALA A 40 19.75 18.83 -46.07
CA ALA A 40 20.48 18.43 -47.29
C ALA A 40 20.06 19.26 -48.51
N GLN A 41 18.76 19.56 -48.67
CA GLN A 41 18.28 20.42 -49.76
C GLN A 41 18.79 21.86 -49.62
N ILE A 42 18.87 22.41 -48.44
CA ILE A 42 19.46 23.76 -48.19
C ILE A 42 20.92 23.78 -48.64
N ILE A 43 21.70 22.75 -48.27
CA ILE A 43 23.11 22.67 -48.62
C ILE A 43 23.29 22.50 -50.12
N LYS A 44 22.51 21.58 -50.75
CA LYS A 44 22.66 21.21 -52.16
C LYS A 44 22.19 22.33 -53.11
N ASN A 45 20.98 22.82 -52.93
CA ASN A 45 20.33 23.74 -53.88
C ASN A 45 20.38 25.21 -53.42
N GLY A 46 20.51 25.47 -52.13
CA GLY A 46 20.63 26.82 -51.62
C GLY A 46 22.07 27.32 -51.61
N ILE A 47 22.88 26.73 -50.71
CA ILE A 47 24.30 27.15 -50.56
C ILE A 47 25.11 26.80 -51.79
N GLY A 48 24.97 25.61 -52.30
CA GLY A 48 25.76 25.14 -53.48
C GLY A 48 25.47 25.88 -54.78
N GLN A 49 24.30 26.53 -54.91
CA GLN A 49 23.90 27.34 -56.05
C GLN A 49 23.86 28.85 -55.77
N ASN A 50 24.25 29.28 -54.56
CA ASN A 50 24.17 30.67 -54.08
C ASN A 50 22.75 31.27 -54.17
N ASP A 51 21.71 30.45 -54.04
CA ASP A 51 20.30 30.88 -54.08
C ASP A 51 19.79 31.18 -52.65
N MET A 52 19.92 32.42 -52.23
CA MET A 52 19.46 32.86 -50.90
C MET A 52 17.92 32.79 -50.78
N GLY A 53 17.16 32.97 -51.89
CA GLY A 53 15.70 32.81 -51.88
C GLY A 53 15.25 31.39 -51.56
N PHE A 54 15.95 30.39 -52.14
CA PHE A 54 15.71 28.98 -51.81
C PHE A 54 16.06 28.67 -50.35
N VAL A 55 17.18 29.19 -49.82
CA VAL A 55 17.56 29.03 -48.42
C VAL A 55 16.47 29.57 -47.49
N LEU A 56 15.97 30.76 -47.77
CA LEU A 56 14.92 31.37 -46.96
C LEU A 56 13.60 30.59 -46.96
N LYS A 57 13.22 30.06 -48.15
CA LYS A 57 12.05 29.19 -48.32
C LYS A 57 12.19 27.91 -47.52
N MET A 58 13.33 27.24 -47.59
CA MET A 58 13.58 25.99 -46.83
C MET A 58 13.69 26.23 -45.34
N PHE A 59 14.25 27.37 -44.92
CA PHE A 59 14.24 27.80 -43.52
C PHE A 59 12.80 27.98 -42.99
N GLY A 60 11.91 28.58 -43.81
CA GLY A 60 10.48 28.65 -43.48
C GLY A 60 9.84 27.26 -43.33
N ILE A 61 10.24 26.27 -44.15
CA ILE A 61 9.80 24.88 -44.04
C ILE A 61 10.31 24.25 -42.72
N LEU A 62 11.58 24.46 -42.35
CA LEU A 62 12.11 23.98 -41.07
C LEU A 62 11.38 24.56 -39.88
N LEU A 63 11.05 25.86 -39.92
CA LEU A 63 10.28 26.52 -38.88
C LEU A 63 8.87 25.91 -38.78
N LEU A 64 8.22 25.65 -39.94
CA LEU A 64 6.91 25.01 -40.00
C LEU A 64 6.96 23.59 -39.42
N LEU A 65 7.96 22.79 -39.76
CA LEU A 65 8.17 21.44 -39.22
C LEU A 65 8.39 21.47 -37.71
N ALA A 66 9.16 22.43 -37.20
CA ALA A 66 9.38 22.61 -35.77
C ALA A 66 8.08 22.95 -35.02
N VAL A 67 7.27 23.88 -35.55
CA VAL A 67 5.99 24.26 -34.97
C VAL A 67 4.99 23.11 -35.00
N LEU A 68 4.90 22.39 -36.10
CA LEU A 68 4.04 21.21 -36.22
C LEU A 68 4.50 20.08 -35.31
N GLY A 69 5.81 19.80 -35.27
CA GLY A 69 6.40 18.81 -34.36
C GLY A 69 6.11 19.13 -32.89
N MET A 70 6.25 20.41 -32.50
CA MET A 70 5.90 20.87 -31.17
C MET A 70 4.40 20.67 -30.88
N ALA A 71 3.51 21.02 -31.82
CA ALA A 71 2.06 20.84 -31.66
C ALA A 71 1.71 19.35 -31.48
N PHE A 72 2.29 18.46 -32.29
CA PHE A 72 2.08 17.02 -32.16
C PHE A 72 2.65 16.47 -30.85
N SER A 73 3.80 16.97 -30.42
CA SER A 73 4.40 16.58 -29.14
C SER A 73 3.52 16.94 -27.95
N PHE A 74 3.00 18.18 -27.89
CA PHE A 74 2.10 18.60 -26.83
C PHE A 74 0.79 17.80 -26.83
N THR A 75 0.20 17.58 -27.99
CA THR A 75 -1.03 16.82 -28.14
C THR A 75 -0.85 15.37 -27.68
N ALA A 76 0.24 14.73 -28.12
CA ALA A 76 0.59 13.38 -27.68
C ALA A 76 0.80 13.28 -26.17
N GLN A 77 1.54 14.25 -25.59
CA GLN A 77 1.78 14.35 -24.15
C GLN A 77 0.50 14.48 -23.36
N TRP A 78 -0.40 15.33 -23.83
CA TRP A 78 -1.69 15.56 -23.18
C TRP A 78 -2.57 14.30 -23.17
N PHE A 79 -2.69 13.61 -24.32
CA PHE A 79 -3.45 12.35 -24.40
C PHE A 79 -2.81 11.23 -23.56
N ALA A 80 -1.50 11.10 -23.58
CA ALA A 80 -0.79 10.11 -22.77
C ALA A 80 -0.96 10.38 -21.26
N ALA A 81 -0.87 11.64 -20.84
CA ALA A 81 -1.09 12.04 -19.45
C ALA A 81 -2.54 11.78 -19.03
N LYS A 82 -3.52 12.16 -19.85
CA LYS A 82 -4.95 11.93 -19.57
C LYS A 82 -5.25 10.43 -19.43
N ALA A 83 -4.76 9.59 -20.34
CA ALA A 83 -4.96 8.14 -20.29
C ALA A 83 -4.29 7.51 -19.06
N SER A 84 -3.02 7.83 -18.79
CA SER A 84 -2.27 7.21 -17.69
C SER A 84 -2.77 7.66 -16.32
N THR A 85 -3.10 8.95 -16.16
CA THR A 85 -3.64 9.48 -14.89
C THR A 85 -5.05 8.96 -14.65
N GLY A 86 -5.93 8.97 -15.67
CA GLY A 86 -7.27 8.44 -15.56
C GLY A 86 -7.28 6.94 -15.22
N TYR A 87 -6.44 6.16 -15.91
CA TYR A 87 -6.25 4.75 -15.59
C TYR A 87 -5.80 4.52 -14.14
N ALA A 88 -4.81 5.28 -13.66
CA ALA A 88 -4.33 5.17 -12.29
C ALA A 88 -5.38 5.58 -11.25
N THR A 89 -6.23 6.55 -11.58
CA THR A 89 -7.35 6.97 -10.72
C THR A 89 -8.39 5.85 -10.61
N ASP A 90 -8.81 5.27 -11.74
CA ASP A 90 -9.78 4.17 -11.74
C ASP A 90 -9.21 2.93 -11.03
N LEU A 91 -7.91 2.61 -11.24
CA LEU A 91 -7.23 1.49 -10.57
C LEU A 91 -7.14 1.71 -9.05
N ARG A 92 -6.86 2.93 -8.62
CA ARG A 92 -6.80 3.28 -7.19
C ARG A 92 -8.16 3.19 -6.54
N GLN A 93 -9.22 3.62 -7.25
CA GLN A 93 -10.59 3.49 -6.76
C GLN A 93 -10.98 2.02 -6.60
N GLU A 94 -10.78 1.18 -7.64
CA GLU A 94 -11.10 -0.25 -7.57
C GLU A 94 -10.31 -0.95 -6.43
N LEU A 95 -9.04 -0.58 -6.25
CA LEU A 95 -8.22 -1.14 -5.17
C LEU A 95 -8.75 -0.71 -3.79
N PHE A 96 -9.15 0.54 -3.64
CA PHE A 96 -9.74 1.05 -2.39
C PHE A 96 -11.07 0.36 -2.07
N ASP A 97 -11.96 0.26 -3.05
CA ASP A 97 -13.26 -0.40 -2.90
C ASP A 97 -13.07 -1.87 -2.52
N ASN A 98 -12.13 -2.58 -3.18
CA ASN A 98 -11.79 -3.96 -2.83
C ASN A 98 -11.26 -4.08 -1.38
N ILE A 99 -10.36 -3.19 -0.96
CA ILE A 99 -9.82 -3.19 0.41
C ILE A 99 -10.91 -2.97 1.45
N GLN A 100 -11.90 -2.10 1.17
CA GLN A 100 -13.03 -1.87 2.08
C GLN A 100 -13.97 -3.07 2.19
N ASP A 101 -14.01 -3.92 1.17
CA ASP A 101 -14.83 -5.15 1.15
C ASP A 101 -14.14 -6.34 1.84
N LEU A 102 -12.83 -6.29 2.10
CA LEU A 102 -12.09 -7.36 2.77
C LEU A 102 -12.48 -7.48 4.25
N THR A 103 -12.42 -8.70 4.77
CA THR A 103 -12.60 -8.98 6.20
C THR A 103 -11.30 -8.81 6.96
N TYR A 104 -11.35 -8.90 8.29
CA TYR A 104 -10.16 -8.83 9.13
C TYR A 104 -9.13 -9.91 8.78
N ALA A 105 -9.59 -11.13 8.44
CA ALA A 105 -8.70 -12.24 8.09
C ALA A 105 -7.81 -11.93 6.87
N GLU A 106 -8.40 -11.41 5.79
CA GLU A 106 -7.64 -11.04 4.60
C GLU A 106 -6.78 -9.78 4.84
N LEU A 107 -7.28 -8.81 5.63
CA LEU A 107 -6.51 -7.62 5.99
C LEU A 107 -5.26 -7.97 6.82
N ASP A 108 -5.38 -8.88 7.78
CA ASP A 108 -4.26 -9.37 8.58
C ASP A 108 -3.24 -10.14 7.72
N GLN A 109 -3.72 -10.93 6.78
CA GLN A 109 -2.86 -11.68 5.86
C GLN A 109 -2.08 -10.76 4.91
N LEU A 110 -2.69 -9.70 4.41
CA LEU A 110 -2.08 -8.76 3.47
C LEU A 110 -1.17 -7.75 4.18
N GLY A 111 -1.55 -7.32 5.36
CA GLY A 111 -0.88 -6.30 6.15
C GLY A 111 -1.10 -4.87 5.65
N THR A 112 -1.37 -3.95 6.57
CA THR A 112 -1.69 -2.55 6.26
C THR A 112 -0.57 -1.83 5.49
N ASP A 113 0.70 -2.04 5.86
CA ASP A 113 1.86 -1.42 5.21
C ASP A 113 1.97 -1.84 3.73
N THR A 114 1.66 -3.11 3.45
CA THR A 114 1.60 -3.62 2.08
C THR A 114 0.52 -2.93 1.28
N LEU A 115 -0.69 -2.82 1.82
CA LEU A 115 -1.83 -2.18 1.15
C LEU A 115 -1.56 -0.70 0.86
N ILE A 116 -0.98 0.04 1.80
CA ILE A 116 -0.56 1.44 1.59
C ILE A 116 0.45 1.53 0.44
N THR A 117 1.43 0.64 0.40
CA THR A 117 2.44 0.60 -0.66
C THR A 117 1.81 0.32 -2.03
N ARG A 118 0.82 -0.59 -2.11
CA ARG A 118 0.09 -0.87 -3.37
C ARG A 118 -0.69 0.34 -3.85
N MET A 119 -1.40 1.04 -2.93
CA MET A 119 -2.21 2.21 -3.27
C MET A 119 -1.40 3.44 -3.68
N THR A 120 -0.18 3.57 -3.19
CA THR A 120 0.67 4.73 -3.40
C THR A 120 1.74 4.48 -4.45
N SER A 121 2.85 3.87 -4.08
CA SER A 121 4.03 3.74 -4.94
C SER A 121 3.82 2.81 -6.12
N ASP A 122 3.10 1.67 -5.94
CA ASP A 122 2.88 0.74 -7.04
C ASP A 122 1.93 1.32 -8.09
N VAL A 123 0.83 1.98 -7.69
CA VAL A 123 -0.06 2.65 -8.65
C VAL A 123 0.67 3.79 -9.39
N LEU A 124 1.53 4.56 -8.70
CA LEU A 124 2.34 5.60 -9.34
C LEU A 124 3.34 5.01 -10.35
N GLN A 125 3.95 3.87 -10.03
CA GLN A 125 4.87 3.19 -10.94
C GLN A 125 4.15 2.68 -12.19
N VAL A 126 2.93 2.15 -12.05
CA VAL A 126 2.07 1.72 -13.17
C VAL A 126 1.68 2.92 -14.03
N GLN A 127 1.27 4.03 -13.43
CA GLN A 127 0.95 5.28 -14.13
C GLN A 127 2.13 5.77 -14.97
N THR A 128 3.33 5.80 -14.37
CA THR A 128 4.55 6.26 -15.03
C THR A 128 4.91 5.35 -16.21
N GLY A 129 4.86 4.03 -16.00
CA GLY A 129 5.15 3.08 -17.08
C GLY A 129 4.16 3.15 -18.23
N LEU A 130 2.87 3.29 -17.94
CA LEU A 130 1.84 3.46 -18.96
C LEU A 130 2.03 4.77 -19.76
N ASN A 131 2.33 5.87 -19.08
CA ASN A 131 2.60 7.16 -19.74
C ASN A 131 3.78 7.06 -20.70
N LEU A 132 4.89 6.48 -20.23
CA LEU A 132 6.08 6.29 -21.06
C LEU A 132 5.84 5.30 -22.20
N ALA A 133 5.11 4.22 -21.98
CA ALA A 133 4.76 3.26 -23.02
C ALA A 133 3.95 3.92 -24.13
N LEU A 134 2.92 4.69 -23.82
CA LEU A 134 2.09 5.39 -24.80
C LEU A 134 2.87 6.42 -25.63
N ARG A 135 3.95 6.98 -25.07
CA ARG A 135 4.75 8.03 -25.73
C ARG A 135 5.95 7.50 -26.51
N LEU A 136 6.66 6.49 -26.00
CA LEU A 136 7.98 6.14 -26.50
C LEU A 136 8.06 4.73 -27.09
N LEU A 137 7.18 3.80 -26.69
CA LEU A 137 7.29 2.40 -27.08
C LEU A 137 7.22 2.21 -28.59
N LEU A 138 6.35 2.93 -29.29
CA LEU A 138 6.24 2.87 -30.75
C LEU A 138 7.14 3.90 -31.44
N ARG A 139 7.39 5.06 -30.82
CA ARG A 139 8.20 6.14 -31.41
C ARG A 139 9.65 5.72 -31.64
N SER A 140 10.31 5.13 -30.63
CA SER A 140 11.74 4.82 -30.74
C SER A 140 12.06 3.78 -31.84
N PRO A 141 11.35 2.64 -31.91
CA PRO A 141 11.55 1.72 -33.07
C PRO A 141 11.20 2.37 -34.42
N PHE A 142 10.13 3.20 -34.44
CA PHE A 142 9.73 3.88 -35.68
C PHE A 142 10.81 4.83 -36.20
N ILE A 143 11.47 5.61 -35.32
CA ILE A 143 12.59 6.48 -35.72
C ILE A 143 13.79 5.64 -36.20
N VAL A 144 14.13 4.57 -35.46
CA VAL A 144 15.29 3.73 -35.83
C VAL A 144 15.09 3.09 -37.18
N PHE A 145 13.97 2.42 -37.42
CA PHE A 145 13.67 1.80 -38.71
C PHE A 145 13.36 2.85 -39.80
N GLY A 146 12.67 3.92 -39.44
CA GLY A 146 12.39 5.03 -40.38
C GLY A 146 13.64 5.73 -40.87
N ALA A 147 14.60 6.02 -39.98
CA ALA A 147 15.89 6.59 -40.39
C ALA A 147 16.68 5.65 -41.31
N MET A 148 16.64 4.34 -41.03
CA MET A 148 17.27 3.33 -41.91
C MET A 148 16.58 3.31 -43.28
N ILE A 149 15.26 3.32 -43.35
CA ILE A 149 14.51 3.36 -44.61
C ILE A 149 14.86 4.63 -45.41
N VAL A 150 14.86 5.80 -44.73
CA VAL A 150 15.25 7.06 -45.36
C VAL A 150 16.70 7.00 -45.86
N ALA A 151 17.63 6.41 -45.14
CA ALA A 151 19.00 6.23 -45.58
C ALA A 151 19.09 5.39 -46.89
N PHE A 152 18.26 4.35 -47.01
CA PHE A 152 18.17 3.55 -48.24
C PHE A 152 17.65 4.35 -49.46
N THR A 153 16.80 5.36 -49.23
CA THR A 153 16.35 6.23 -50.35
C THR A 153 17.43 7.21 -50.82
N ILE A 154 18.43 7.49 -49.97
CA ILE A 154 19.55 8.38 -50.31
C ILE A 154 20.64 7.58 -51.04
N ASP A 155 21.18 6.55 -50.43
CA ASP A 155 22.20 5.68 -51.03
C ASP A 155 22.24 4.30 -50.39
N VAL A 156 22.09 3.24 -51.19
CA VAL A 156 22.03 1.86 -50.72
C VAL A 156 23.32 1.41 -50.03
N LYS A 157 24.52 1.77 -50.60
CA LYS A 157 25.80 1.34 -50.00
C LYS A 157 26.05 2.00 -48.66
N SER A 158 25.75 3.28 -48.52
CA SER A 158 25.86 4.01 -47.26
C SER A 158 24.82 3.51 -46.25
N ALA A 159 23.62 3.12 -46.70
CA ALA A 159 22.57 2.57 -45.81
C ALA A 159 22.93 1.20 -45.22
N LEU A 160 23.77 0.38 -45.89
CA LEU A 160 24.26 -0.88 -45.32
C LEU A 160 25.05 -0.69 -44.01
N ILE A 161 25.67 0.48 -43.82
CA ILE A 161 26.36 0.83 -42.56
C ILE A 161 25.35 0.86 -41.41
N PHE A 162 24.14 1.39 -41.65
CA PHE A 162 23.06 1.40 -40.65
C PHE A 162 22.61 -0.03 -40.29
N VAL A 163 22.47 -0.89 -41.27
CA VAL A 163 22.07 -2.30 -41.11
C VAL A 163 23.05 -3.06 -40.21
N VAL A 164 24.34 -2.74 -40.27
CA VAL A 164 25.36 -3.35 -39.41
C VAL A 164 25.42 -2.64 -38.04
N THR A 165 25.38 -1.31 -38.01
CA THR A 165 25.58 -0.52 -36.81
C THR A 165 24.42 -0.69 -35.80
N ILE A 166 23.16 -0.72 -36.29
CA ILE A 166 21.99 -0.83 -35.38
C ILE A 166 21.99 -2.14 -34.57
N PRO A 167 22.16 -3.35 -35.19
CA PRO A 167 22.24 -4.57 -34.40
C PRO A 167 23.45 -4.63 -33.47
N VAL A 168 24.63 -4.14 -33.92
CA VAL A 168 25.83 -4.11 -33.04
C VAL A 168 25.61 -3.23 -31.82
N LEU A 169 25.06 -2.04 -32.01
CA LEU A 169 24.69 -1.15 -30.90
C LEU A 169 23.64 -1.79 -29.98
N ALA A 170 22.61 -2.40 -30.55
CA ALA A 170 21.58 -3.10 -29.79
C ALA A 170 22.20 -4.23 -28.95
N ILE A 171 23.05 -5.07 -29.54
CA ILE A 171 23.73 -6.15 -28.81
C ILE A 171 24.55 -5.59 -27.64
N VAL A 172 25.33 -4.54 -27.84
CA VAL A 172 26.14 -3.94 -26.76
C VAL A 172 25.25 -3.38 -25.64
N ILE A 173 24.22 -2.59 -25.99
CA ILE A 173 23.31 -1.98 -25.02
C ILE A 173 22.58 -3.07 -24.22
N PHE A 174 21.97 -4.05 -24.91
CA PHE A 174 21.23 -5.11 -24.24
C PHE A 174 22.12 -6.04 -23.41
N THR A 175 23.35 -6.32 -23.85
CA THR A 175 24.31 -7.11 -23.06
C THR A 175 24.68 -6.41 -21.76
N ILE A 176 25.06 -5.12 -21.83
CA ILE A 176 25.37 -4.33 -20.63
C ILE A 176 24.15 -4.27 -19.69
N MET A 177 22.96 -4.04 -20.24
CA MET A 177 21.74 -3.99 -19.47
C MET A 177 21.43 -5.34 -18.79
N TRP A 178 21.57 -6.45 -19.50
CA TRP A 178 21.33 -7.79 -18.97
C TRP A 178 22.26 -8.15 -17.82
N ILE A 179 23.53 -7.75 -17.92
CA ILE A 179 24.52 -7.93 -16.83
C ILE A 179 24.24 -6.96 -15.66
N SER A 180 23.80 -5.73 -15.94
CA SER A 180 23.58 -4.70 -14.91
C SER A 180 22.32 -4.93 -14.07
N ILE A 181 21.22 -5.48 -14.63
CA ILE A 181 19.96 -5.69 -13.92
C ILE A 181 20.13 -6.49 -12.61
N PRO A 182 20.76 -7.68 -12.59
CA PRO A 182 20.94 -8.45 -11.36
C PRO A 182 21.85 -7.74 -10.34
N LEU A 183 22.79 -6.93 -10.82
CA LEU A 183 23.66 -6.14 -9.94
C LEU A 183 22.89 -4.99 -9.26
N TYR A 184 22.00 -4.31 -9.99
CA TYR A 184 21.08 -3.32 -9.39
C TYR A 184 20.17 -3.94 -8.34
N THR A 185 19.73 -5.18 -8.53
CA THR A 185 18.95 -5.90 -7.51
C THR A 185 19.76 -6.13 -6.23
N LYS A 186 21.07 -6.45 -6.36
CA LYS A 186 21.97 -6.58 -5.18
C LYS A 186 22.16 -5.24 -4.47
N VAL A 187 22.34 -4.14 -5.22
CA VAL A 187 22.41 -2.79 -4.65
C VAL A 187 21.14 -2.48 -3.87
N GLN A 188 19.96 -2.76 -4.47
CA GLN A 188 18.68 -2.50 -3.81
C GLN A 188 18.54 -3.32 -2.52
N SER A 189 18.88 -4.61 -2.53
CA SER A 189 18.83 -5.45 -1.33
C SER A 189 19.79 -4.97 -0.23
N ALA A 190 20.98 -4.51 -0.60
CA ALA A 190 21.93 -3.93 0.36
C ALA A 190 21.42 -2.60 0.94
N LEU A 191 20.78 -1.76 0.12
CA LEU A 191 20.14 -0.52 0.57
C LEU A 191 18.97 -0.81 1.52
N ASP A 192 18.11 -1.78 1.18
CA ASP A 192 16.97 -2.15 2.02
C ASP A 192 17.43 -2.67 3.40
N LYS A 193 18.54 -3.43 3.43
CA LYS A 193 19.16 -3.89 4.67
C LYS A 193 19.68 -2.72 5.51
N LEU A 194 20.44 -1.79 4.90
CA LEU A 194 20.96 -0.59 5.57
C LEU A 194 19.82 0.29 6.12
N LEU A 195 18.74 0.46 5.35
CA LEU A 195 17.56 1.19 5.80
C LEU A 195 16.83 0.48 6.94
N GLY A 196 16.82 -0.86 6.96
CA GLY A 196 16.32 -1.68 8.07
C GLY A 196 17.09 -1.39 9.35
N THR A 197 18.41 -1.51 9.33
CA THR A 197 19.30 -1.20 10.47
C THR A 197 19.12 0.24 10.95
N LEU A 198 19.05 1.21 10.02
CA LEU A 198 18.79 2.61 10.39
C LEU A 198 17.44 2.81 11.09
N ARG A 199 16.39 2.17 10.59
CA ARG A 199 15.05 2.23 11.20
C ARG A 199 15.05 1.62 12.60
N GLU A 200 15.68 0.46 12.79
CA GLU A 200 15.82 -0.19 14.10
C GLU A 200 16.59 0.70 15.07
N ASN A 201 17.69 1.31 14.64
CA ASN A 201 18.48 2.21 15.45
C ASN A 201 17.71 3.47 15.87
N LEU A 202 16.94 4.07 14.96
CA LEU A 202 16.12 5.24 15.29
C LEU A 202 14.97 4.92 16.26
N LEU A 203 14.31 3.78 16.08
CA LEU A 203 13.25 3.32 16.98
C LEU A 203 13.81 2.84 18.31
N GLY A 204 14.97 2.16 18.30
CA GLY A 204 15.64 1.58 19.45
C GLY A 204 16.66 2.46 20.15
N VAL A 205 16.79 3.75 19.79
CA VAL A 205 17.86 4.64 20.28
C VAL A 205 17.98 4.69 21.80
N ARG A 206 16.87 4.62 22.54
CA ARG A 206 16.87 4.59 24.01
C ARG A 206 17.46 3.29 24.54
N VAL A 207 17.18 2.16 23.90
CA VAL A 207 17.72 0.85 24.25
C VAL A 207 19.23 0.79 23.96
N ILE A 208 19.64 1.23 22.77
CA ILE A 208 21.06 1.29 22.37
C ILE A 208 21.85 2.07 23.40
N ARG A 209 21.39 3.25 23.80
CA ARG A 209 22.03 4.09 24.83
C ARG A 209 22.01 3.45 26.22
N ALA A 210 20.87 2.84 26.62
CA ALA A 210 20.76 2.18 27.92
C ALA A 210 21.76 1.01 28.07
N PHE A 211 22.04 0.30 26.98
CA PHE A 211 22.97 -0.82 26.95
C PHE A 211 24.37 -0.48 26.44
N ARG A 212 24.64 0.82 26.16
CA ARG A 212 25.93 1.33 25.64
C ARG A 212 26.42 0.56 24.41
N LYS A 213 25.53 0.36 23.41
CA LYS A 213 25.82 -0.40 22.19
C LYS A 213 26.08 0.49 20.98
N GLU A 214 26.26 1.81 21.17
CA GLU A 214 26.45 2.79 20.10
C GLU A 214 27.61 2.39 19.16
N ASP A 215 28.75 1.99 19.72
CA ASP A 215 29.92 1.63 18.91
C ASP A 215 29.68 0.37 18.08
N ALA A 216 28.94 -0.62 18.61
CA ALA A 216 28.58 -1.84 17.89
C ALA A 216 27.64 -1.53 16.72
N GLU A 217 26.64 -0.68 16.94
CA GLU A 217 25.69 -0.25 15.91
C GLU A 217 26.37 0.58 14.81
N VAL A 218 27.27 1.48 15.19
CA VAL A 218 28.09 2.24 14.21
C VAL A 218 28.96 1.30 13.39
N GLN A 219 29.56 0.29 14.02
CA GLN A 219 30.37 -0.69 13.31
C GLN A 219 29.52 -1.52 12.33
N GLN A 220 28.34 -1.98 12.74
CA GLN A 220 27.40 -2.70 11.86
C GLN A 220 26.97 -1.82 10.69
N PHE A 221 26.54 -0.58 10.96
CA PHE A 221 26.16 0.37 9.93
C PHE A 221 27.27 0.59 8.91
N ASN A 222 28.51 0.79 9.38
CA ASN A 222 29.66 1.00 8.49
C ASN A 222 29.91 -0.24 7.61
N GLN A 223 29.82 -1.47 8.14
CA GLN A 223 29.99 -2.69 7.35
C GLN A 223 28.93 -2.83 6.25
N GLU A 224 27.67 -2.53 6.58
CA GLU A 224 26.55 -2.55 5.62
C GLU A 224 26.69 -1.45 4.57
N ASN A 225 27.10 -0.24 4.98
CA ASN A 225 27.36 0.88 4.09
C ASN A 225 28.53 0.62 3.14
N ASP A 226 29.62 -0.01 3.64
CA ASP A 226 30.75 -0.43 2.81
C ASP A 226 30.32 -1.49 1.78
N THR A 227 29.47 -2.43 2.17
CA THR A 227 28.91 -3.43 1.26
C THR A 227 28.05 -2.79 0.17
N LEU A 228 27.18 -1.86 0.55
CA LEU A 228 26.37 -1.07 -0.39
C LEU A 228 27.28 -0.26 -1.34
N THR A 229 28.32 0.37 -0.81
CA THR A 229 29.29 1.17 -1.60
C THR A 229 30.01 0.27 -2.61
N GLN A 230 30.49 -0.90 -2.20
CA GLN A 230 31.14 -1.84 -3.12
C GLN A 230 30.21 -2.29 -4.26
N TYR A 231 28.95 -2.60 -3.96
CA TYR A 231 27.99 -2.96 -5.01
C TYR A 231 27.69 -1.77 -5.93
N ASN A 232 27.54 -0.56 -5.38
CA ASN A 232 27.33 0.66 -6.18
C ASN A 232 28.52 0.97 -7.09
N GLU A 233 29.75 0.85 -6.57
CA GLU A 233 30.95 1.04 -7.38
C GLU A 233 31.05 0.00 -8.50
N HIS A 234 30.73 -1.27 -8.22
CA HIS A 234 30.79 -2.32 -9.21
C HIS A 234 29.77 -2.08 -10.34
N VAL A 235 28.54 -1.75 -10.00
CA VAL A 235 27.50 -1.36 -10.95
C VAL A 235 27.88 -0.08 -11.68
N GLY A 236 28.43 0.91 -10.95
CA GLY A 236 28.89 2.17 -11.52
C GLY A 236 29.97 2.00 -12.56
N ARG A 237 30.99 1.18 -12.29
CA ARG A 237 32.07 0.85 -13.24
C ARG A 237 31.52 0.18 -14.50
N LEU A 238 30.60 -0.77 -14.36
CA LEU A 238 29.99 -1.44 -15.51
C LEU A 238 29.10 -0.49 -16.32
N SER A 239 28.27 0.29 -15.63
CA SER A 239 27.39 1.27 -16.30
C SER A 239 28.18 2.41 -16.96
N ALA A 240 29.32 2.79 -16.37
CA ALA A 240 30.20 3.80 -16.95
C ALA A 240 30.82 3.37 -18.30
N LEU A 241 30.92 2.06 -18.54
CA LEU A 241 31.39 1.54 -19.84
C LEU A 241 30.38 1.73 -20.98
N MET A 242 29.08 1.90 -20.64
CA MET A 242 28.03 2.01 -21.65
C MET A 242 28.24 3.21 -22.58
N ASN A 243 28.50 4.40 -22.03
CA ASN A 243 28.71 5.59 -22.83
C ASN A 243 29.97 5.51 -23.72
N PRO A 244 31.18 5.22 -23.19
CA PRO A 244 32.38 5.10 -24.03
C PRO A 244 32.24 4.06 -25.15
N LEU A 245 31.69 2.86 -24.85
CA LEU A 245 31.52 1.81 -25.86
C LEU A 245 30.52 2.21 -26.95
N THR A 246 29.39 2.79 -26.56
CA THR A 246 28.42 3.29 -27.54
C THR A 246 29.01 4.44 -28.35
N TYR A 247 29.74 5.38 -27.76
CA TYR A 247 30.40 6.48 -28.50
C TYR A 247 31.48 5.98 -29.44
N ILE A 248 32.29 4.99 -29.07
CA ILE A 248 33.29 4.40 -29.94
C ILE A 248 32.61 3.76 -31.17
N LEU A 249 31.60 2.92 -30.93
CA LEU A 249 30.88 2.25 -32.03
C LEU A 249 30.23 3.26 -32.98
N ILE A 250 29.64 4.30 -32.44
CA ILE A 250 29.01 5.37 -33.19
C ILE A 250 30.04 6.16 -34.02
N ASN A 251 31.15 6.57 -33.40
CA ASN A 251 32.18 7.31 -34.15
C ASN A 251 32.81 6.45 -35.21
N VAL A 252 33.03 5.14 -34.96
CA VAL A 252 33.49 4.21 -36.01
C VAL A 252 32.48 4.12 -37.16
N ALA A 253 31.17 4.02 -36.84
CA ALA A 253 30.12 4.01 -37.86
C ALA A 253 30.07 5.34 -38.65
N ILE A 254 30.19 6.49 -37.96
CA ILE A 254 30.23 7.82 -38.59
C ILE A 254 31.47 7.96 -39.48
N ILE A 255 32.65 7.58 -38.99
CA ILE A 255 33.90 7.65 -39.76
C ILE A 255 33.77 6.76 -41.02
N THR A 256 33.22 5.54 -40.86
CA THR A 256 32.96 4.63 -41.98
C THR A 256 31.97 5.25 -42.97
N LEU A 257 30.90 5.89 -42.44
CA LEU A 257 29.90 6.57 -43.28
C LEU A 257 30.49 7.72 -44.06
N ILE A 258 31.32 8.55 -43.43
CA ILE A 258 32.00 9.67 -44.11
C ILE A 258 32.99 9.14 -45.13
N TYR A 259 33.77 8.11 -44.79
CA TYR A 259 34.73 7.50 -45.70
C TYR A 259 34.05 6.92 -46.96
N VAL A 260 33.04 6.08 -46.78
CA VAL A 260 32.26 5.52 -47.91
C VAL A 260 31.55 6.65 -48.66
N GLY A 261 30.95 7.61 -47.93
CA GLY A 261 30.30 8.78 -48.52
C GLY A 261 31.24 9.62 -49.39
N ALA A 262 32.48 9.82 -48.98
CA ALA A 262 33.47 10.58 -49.74
C ALA A 262 33.74 9.91 -51.12
N PHE A 263 33.94 8.59 -51.17
CA PHE A 263 34.09 7.89 -52.43
C PHE A 263 32.83 7.94 -53.32
N ARG A 264 31.66 7.94 -52.69
CA ARG A 264 30.38 8.04 -53.43
C ARG A 264 30.16 9.44 -53.99
N VAL A 265 30.65 10.48 -53.29
CA VAL A 265 30.62 11.88 -53.76
C VAL A 265 31.63 12.09 -54.89
N ASP A 266 32.87 11.60 -54.72
CA ASP A 266 33.92 11.69 -55.73
C ASP A 266 33.50 10.99 -57.04
N GLY A 267 32.81 9.84 -56.93
CA GLY A 267 32.20 9.14 -58.06
C GLY A 267 30.93 9.78 -58.63
N GLY A 268 30.50 10.95 -58.16
CA GLY A 268 29.33 11.68 -58.65
C GLY A 268 27.98 11.01 -58.41
N ILE A 269 27.91 10.04 -57.45
CA ILE A 269 26.71 9.23 -57.21
C ILE A 269 25.77 9.90 -56.21
N ILE A 270 26.34 10.57 -55.20
CA ILE A 270 25.60 11.36 -54.17
C ILE A 270 26.25 12.73 -54.02
N ALA A 271 25.49 13.70 -53.48
CA ALA A 271 26.02 15.01 -53.16
C ALA A 271 26.64 15.04 -51.74
N GLN A 272 27.52 16.00 -51.45
CA GLN A 272 28.05 16.23 -50.12
C GLN A 272 26.93 16.45 -49.06
N ALA A 273 25.85 17.13 -49.45
CA ALA A 273 24.65 17.34 -48.66
C ALA A 273 23.99 16.04 -48.19
N ASP A 274 24.01 14.99 -49.04
CA ASP A 274 23.43 13.69 -48.76
C ASP A 274 24.21 12.95 -47.66
N VAL A 275 25.55 13.13 -47.61
CA VAL A 275 26.40 12.60 -46.53
C VAL A 275 26.05 13.28 -45.17
N VAL A 276 25.77 14.59 -45.18
CA VAL A 276 25.34 15.33 -43.98
C VAL A 276 23.98 14.84 -43.51
N ALA A 277 23.04 14.57 -44.41
CA ALA A 277 21.75 13.99 -44.06
C ALA A 277 21.89 12.61 -43.39
N LEU A 278 22.69 11.72 -43.98
CA LEU A 278 22.98 10.38 -43.45
C LEU A 278 23.64 10.48 -42.05
N TYR A 279 24.59 11.42 -41.86
CA TYR A 279 25.17 11.68 -40.52
C TYR A 279 24.12 12.04 -39.50
N ASN A 280 23.22 12.98 -39.81
CA ASN A 280 22.15 13.40 -38.91
C ASN A 280 21.16 12.28 -38.61
N LEU A 281 20.81 11.45 -39.60
CA LEU A 281 19.96 10.26 -39.41
C LEU A 281 20.63 9.24 -38.46
N MET A 282 21.95 9.02 -38.59
CA MET A 282 22.70 8.14 -37.70
C MET A 282 22.68 8.68 -36.27
N ALA A 283 22.85 9.99 -36.07
CA ALA A 283 22.81 10.62 -34.77
C ALA A 283 21.44 10.47 -34.08
N LEU A 284 20.33 10.56 -34.84
CA LEU A 284 18.97 10.34 -34.29
C LEU A 284 18.79 8.91 -33.77
N ILE A 285 19.27 7.89 -34.49
CA ILE A 285 19.14 6.47 -34.09
C ILE A 285 19.77 6.22 -32.72
N ILE A 286 20.92 6.81 -32.46
CA ILE A 286 21.68 6.63 -31.24
C ILE A 286 20.87 7.07 -30.02
N VAL A 287 20.35 8.30 -30.07
CA VAL A 287 19.56 8.87 -29.01
C VAL A 287 18.33 8.02 -28.71
N GLU A 288 17.67 7.49 -29.75
CA GLU A 288 16.47 6.68 -29.58
C GLU A 288 16.78 5.27 -29.03
N LEU A 289 17.91 4.65 -29.37
CA LEU A 289 18.30 3.35 -28.81
C LEU A 289 18.61 3.45 -27.31
N ILE A 290 19.26 4.54 -26.86
CA ILE A 290 19.52 4.79 -25.43
C ILE A 290 18.20 4.99 -24.68
N LYS A 291 17.26 5.77 -25.24
CA LYS A 291 15.93 5.98 -24.66
C LYS A 291 15.13 4.67 -24.56
N LEU A 292 15.21 3.82 -25.59
CA LEU A 292 14.51 2.53 -25.61
C LEU A 292 14.98 1.61 -24.50
N SER A 293 16.28 1.60 -24.19
CA SER A 293 16.85 0.82 -23.09
C SER A 293 16.25 1.21 -21.73
N SER A 294 16.22 2.51 -21.42
CA SER A 294 15.65 3.01 -20.15
C SER A 294 14.14 2.79 -20.07
N LEU A 295 13.44 2.86 -21.19
CA LEU A 295 12.01 2.59 -21.31
C LEU A 295 11.68 1.14 -20.93
N ILE A 296 12.42 0.17 -21.45
CA ILE A 296 12.21 -1.26 -21.15
C ILE A 296 12.32 -1.53 -19.66
N ILE A 297 13.31 -0.94 -18.97
CA ILE A 297 13.47 -1.08 -17.53
C ILE A 297 12.25 -0.51 -16.79
N THR A 298 11.78 0.66 -17.20
CA THR A 298 10.64 1.31 -16.55
C THR A 298 9.34 0.54 -16.76
N ILE A 299 9.12 0.01 -17.98
CA ILE A 299 7.95 -0.82 -18.29
C ILE A 299 7.98 -2.11 -17.45
N ASN A 300 9.12 -2.79 -17.34
CA ASN A 300 9.23 -4.00 -16.54
C ASN A 300 8.93 -3.75 -15.05
N LYS A 301 9.44 -2.65 -14.48
CA LYS A 301 9.08 -2.23 -13.12
C LYS A 301 7.59 -1.98 -12.96
N SER A 302 6.97 -1.32 -13.95
CA SER A 302 5.54 -1.04 -13.97
C SER A 302 4.70 -2.31 -14.04
N LEU A 303 5.08 -3.29 -14.86
CA LEU A 303 4.41 -4.58 -14.95
C LEU A 303 4.50 -5.36 -13.65
N ALA A 304 5.69 -5.39 -13.01
CA ALA A 304 5.86 -6.02 -11.71
C ALA A 304 4.99 -5.35 -10.61
N SER A 305 4.86 -4.01 -10.63
CA SER A 305 3.95 -3.30 -9.72
C SER A 305 2.49 -3.64 -10.00
N LEU A 306 2.11 -3.75 -11.27
CA LEU A 306 0.77 -4.15 -11.68
C LEU A 306 0.41 -5.57 -11.20
N GLU A 307 1.33 -6.52 -11.33
CA GLU A 307 1.13 -7.89 -10.82
C GLU A 307 0.90 -7.91 -9.30
N ARG A 308 1.61 -7.08 -8.53
CA ARG A 308 1.40 -6.96 -7.09
C ARG A 308 0.04 -6.35 -6.74
N ILE A 309 -0.42 -5.37 -7.50
CA ILE A 309 -1.77 -4.79 -7.35
C ILE A 309 -2.83 -5.83 -7.68
N GLU A 310 -2.68 -6.54 -8.81
CA GLU A 310 -3.60 -7.61 -9.21
C GLU A 310 -3.68 -8.73 -8.18
N ALA A 311 -2.58 -9.04 -7.49
CA ALA A 311 -2.56 -10.01 -6.41
C ALA A 311 -3.51 -9.61 -5.26
N VAL A 312 -3.61 -8.33 -4.93
CA VAL A 312 -4.58 -7.82 -3.94
C VAL A 312 -6.00 -7.84 -4.49
N LEU A 313 -6.22 -7.39 -5.73
CA LEU A 313 -7.56 -7.36 -6.35
C LEU A 313 -8.19 -8.75 -6.56
N VAL A 314 -7.37 -9.80 -6.61
CA VAL A 314 -7.84 -11.20 -6.73
C VAL A 314 -8.31 -11.77 -5.39
N VAL A 315 -7.82 -11.23 -4.28
CA VAL A 315 -8.28 -11.62 -2.94
C VAL A 315 -9.75 -11.24 -2.83
N LYS A 316 -10.57 -12.23 -2.57
CA LYS A 316 -12.00 -12.05 -2.38
C LYS A 316 -12.33 -12.31 -0.93
N ARG A 317 -13.30 -11.59 -0.42
CA ARG A 317 -13.88 -11.84 0.88
C ARG A 317 -14.36 -13.31 0.98
N GLU A 318 -13.87 -14.03 1.97
CA GLU A 318 -14.29 -15.41 2.23
C GLU A 318 -15.62 -15.47 2.98
N MET A 319 -15.90 -14.47 3.84
CA MET A 319 -17.16 -14.38 4.57
C MET A 319 -18.33 -14.07 3.64
N VAL A 320 -19.38 -14.90 3.72
CA VAL A 320 -20.65 -14.71 3.03
C VAL A 320 -21.67 -14.19 4.03
N TYR A 321 -22.39 -13.14 3.67
CA TYR A 321 -23.46 -12.57 4.48
C TYR A 321 -24.81 -12.81 3.81
N PRO A 322 -25.84 -13.30 4.54
CA PRO A 322 -27.19 -13.36 4.03
C PRO A 322 -27.75 -11.98 3.72
N ILE A 323 -28.77 -11.93 2.87
CA ILE A 323 -29.44 -10.67 2.49
C ILE A 323 -30.71 -10.45 3.32
N GLU A 324 -31.36 -11.55 3.76
CA GLU A 324 -32.64 -11.49 4.47
C GLU A 324 -32.43 -11.13 5.95
N PRO A 325 -33.25 -10.23 6.53
CA PRO A 325 -33.26 -9.95 7.94
C PRO A 325 -33.55 -11.20 8.78
N VAL A 326 -32.88 -11.31 9.92
CA VAL A 326 -33.05 -12.48 10.82
C VAL A 326 -34.12 -12.20 11.85
N LYS A 327 -34.90 -13.24 12.20
CA LYS A 327 -35.79 -13.21 13.36
C LYS A 327 -35.01 -13.61 14.61
N GLU A 328 -34.78 -12.65 15.48
CA GLU A 328 -34.20 -12.90 16.79
C GLU A 328 -35.23 -13.44 17.77
N ASP A 329 -34.75 -14.20 18.75
CA ASP A 329 -35.57 -14.66 19.87
C ASP A 329 -35.28 -13.73 21.08
N ALA A 330 -36.29 -12.92 21.43
CA ALA A 330 -36.18 -12.01 22.58
C ALA A 330 -36.00 -12.75 23.93
N SER A 331 -36.34 -14.03 24.00
CA SER A 331 -36.18 -14.87 25.20
C SER A 331 -34.80 -15.55 25.25
N ALA A 332 -34.04 -15.54 24.15
CA ALA A 332 -32.74 -16.19 24.09
C ALA A 332 -31.67 -15.37 24.88
N PRO A 333 -30.63 -16.06 25.37
CA PRO A 333 -29.46 -15.40 25.93
C PRO A 333 -28.85 -14.40 24.94
N ALA A 334 -28.14 -13.40 25.46
CA ALA A 334 -27.47 -12.40 24.62
C ALA A 334 -26.37 -13.02 23.73
N VAL A 335 -25.55 -13.91 24.31
CA VAL A 335 -24.47 -14.59 23.59
C VAL A 335 -24.35 -16.04 24.05
N ILE A 336 -24.20 -16.95 23.09
CA ILE A 336 -23.94 -18.36 23.33
C ILE A 336 -22.71 -18.77 22.51
N PHE A 337 -21.74 -19.39 23.17
CA PHE A 337 -20.66 -20.14 22.54
C PHE A 337 -20.93 -21.63 22.75
N ASP A 338 -20.93 -22.40 21.66
CA ASP A 338 -21.15 -23.84 21.68
C ASP A 338 -19.99 -24.55 20.98
N GLN A 339 -19.09 -25.14 21.77
CA GLN A 339 -17.91 -25.89 21.36
C GLN A 339 -17.04 -25.15 20.31
N VAL A 340 -16.80 -23.88 20.53
CA VAL A 340 -16.12 -22.99 19.57
C VAL A 340 -14.62 -23.22 19.58
N SER A 341 -14.05 -23.51 18.41
CA SER A 341 -12.59 -23.46 18.17
C SER A 341 -12.25 -22.52 17.02
N PHE A 342 -11.11 -21.83 17.15
CA PHE A 342 -10.67 -20.87 16.16
C PHE A 342 -9.14 -20.76 16.12
N SER A 343 -8.59 -20.73 14.90
CA SER A 343 -7.18 -20.40 14.60
C SER A 343 -7.09 -19.21 13.67
N TYR A 344 -6.13 -18.32 13.90
CA TYR A 344 -5.86 -17.24 12.95
C TYR A 344 -5.24 -17.79 11.66
N PRO A 345 -5.44 -17.12 10.51
CA PRO A 345 -4.79 -17.50 9.25
C PRO A 345 -3.27 -17.66 9.46
N GLN A 346 -2.71 -18.78 8.98
CA GLN A 346 -1.29 -19.12 9.09
C GLN A 346 -0.77 -19.40 10.53
N ALA A 347 -1.62 -19.45 11.54
CA ALA A 347 -1.23 -19.89 12.87
C ALA A 347 -0.97 -21.40 12.89
N GLY A 348 0.06 -21.83 13.64
CA GLY A 348 0.40 -23.25 13.79
C GLY A 348 -0.42 -24.00 14.84
N ALA A 349 -1.28 -23.28 15.61
CA ALA A 349 -2.11 -23.83 16.67
C ALA A 349 -3.41 -23.03 16.81
N ASP A 350 -4.40 -23.63 17.47
CA ASP A 350 -5.66 -22.95 17.76
C ASP A 350 -5.43 -21.81 18.78
N ALA A 351 -6.04 -20.67 18.51
CA ALA A 351 -6.05 -19.54 19.44
C ALA A 351 -7.05 -19.75 20.59
N ILE A 352 -8.13 -20.49 20.30
CA ILE A 352 -9.08 -20.98 21.30
C ILE A 352 -9.59 -22.36 20.88
N SER A 353 -9.83 -23.26 21.86
CA SER A 353 -10.25 -24.63 21.63
C SER A 353 -11.44 -24.98 22.49
N ASN A 354 -12.53 -25.47 21.85
CA ASN A 354 -13.70 -26.05 22.49
C ASN A 354 -14.33 -25.16 23.60
N ILE A 355 -14.43 -23.84 23.36
CA ILE A 355 -15.02 -22.88 24.30
C ILE A 355 -16.55 -22.99 24.28
N SER A 356 -17.15 -23.18 25.45
CA SER A 356 -18.62 -23.20 25.63
C SER A 356 -19.03 -22.39 26.84
N PHE A 357 -19.92 -21.39 26.65
CA PHE A 357 -20.52 -20.62 27.72
C PHE A 357 -21.80 -19.93 27.23
N VAL A 358 -22.59 -19.46 28.20
CA VAL A 358 -23.81 -18.68 27.97
C VAL A 358 -23.72 -17.38 28.73
N ALA A 359 -23.99 -16.26 28.06
CA ALA A 359 -24.13 -14.93 28.65
C ALA A 359 -25.58 -14.47 28.52
N ASN A 360 -26.28 -14.27 29.62
CA ASN A 360 -27.65 -13.79 29.61
C ASN A 360 -27.73 -12.28 29.37
N ARG A 361 -28.91 -11.80 28.97
CA ARG A 361 -29.13 -10.38 28.74
C ARG A 361 -28.94 -9.58 30.02
N GLY A 362 -28.26 -8.45 29.93
CA GLY A 362 -28.01 -7.57 31.07
C GLY A 362 -26.93 -8.04 32.04
N GLU A 363 -26.28 -9.17 31.79
CA GLU A 363 -25.16 -9.66 32.60
C GLU A 363 -23.85 -8.98 32.23
N THR A 364 -22.99 -8.88 33.22
CA THR A 364 -21.56 -8.52 33.03
C THR A 364 -20.72 -9.79 33.06
N ILE A 365 -20.02 -10.06 31.96
CA ILE A 365 -19.13 -11.20 31.80
C ILE A 365 -17.69 -10.73 31.88
N GLY A 366 -16.95 -11.20 32.89
CA GLY A 366 -15.51 -10.97 33.02
C GLY A 366 -14.72 -12.04 32.28
N ILE A 367 -13.69 -11.68 31.53
CA ILE A 367 -12.78 -12.63 30.88
C ILE A 367 -11.37 -12.36 31.38
N ILE A 368 -10.75 -13.35 32.05
CA ILE A 368 -9.43 -13.23 32.66
C ILE A 368 -8.53 -14.39 32.24
N GLY A 369 -7.21 -14.17 32.26
CA GLY A 369 -6.19 -15.16 31.92
C GLY A 369 -4.87 -14.49 31.55
N GLY A 370 -3.86 -15.28 31.30
CA GLY A 370 -2.52 -14.83 30.90
C GLY A 370 -2.50 -14.06 29.57
N THR A 371 -1.37 -13.45 29.25
CA THR A 371 -1.18 -12.81 27.94
C THR A 371 -1.14 -13.89 26.85
N GLY A 372 -1.89 -13.72 25.76
CA GLY A 372 -1.92 -14.68 24.66
C GLY A 372 -2.87 -15.86 24.82
N CYS A 373 -3.61 -15.99 25.94
CA CYS A 373 -4.53 -17.13 26.18
C CYS A 373 -5.87 -17.05 25.42
N GLY A 374 -6.04 -16.17 24.44
CA GLY A 374 -7.23 -16.14 23.58
C GLY A 374 -8.36 -15.18 24.01
N LYS A 375 -8.20 -14.34 25.05
CA LYS A 375 -9.25 -13.41 25.55
C LYS A 375 -9.85 -12.50 24.49
N SER A 376 -8.99 -11.78 23.78
CA SER A 376 -9.42 -10.88 22.69
C SER A 376 -10.04 -11.64 21.54
N THR A 377 -9.56 -12.86 21.28
CA THR A 377 -10.13 -13.74 20.24
C THR A 377 -11.58 -14.08 20.54
N VAL A 378 -11.91 -14.47 21.79
CA VAL A 378 -13.30 -14.78 22.18
C VAL A 378 -14.22 -13.60 21.91
N VAL A 379 -13.85 -12.39 22.33
CA VAL A 379 -14.74 -11.21 22.15
C VAL A 379 -14.80 -10.71 20.70
N GLN A 380 -13.79 -10.96 19.87
CA GLN A 380 -13.79 -10.61 18.44
C GLN A 380 -14.69 -11.51 17.59
N LEU A 381 -15.00 -12.72 18.06
CA LEU A 381 -15.94 -13.63 17.39
C LEU A 381 -17.41 -13.23 17.60
N ILE A 382 -17.74 -12.47 18.65
CA ILE A 382 -19.10 -11.98 18.92
C ILE A 382 -19.62 -11.07 17.79
N PRO A 383 -18.89 -10.02 17.36
CA PRO A 383 -19.27 -9.20 16.20
C PRO A 383 -18.95 -9.85 14.86
N ARG A 384 -18.53 -11.13 14.83
CA ARG A 384 -18.13 -11.85 13.63
C ARG A 384 -17.01 -11.15 12.86
N PHE A 385 -15.95 -10.72 13.54
CA PHE A 385 -14.76 -10.22 12.84
C PHE A 385 -14.01 -11.36 12.14
N TYR A 386 -14.16 -12.59 12.63
CA TYR A 386 -13.68 -13.83 12.05
C TYR A 386 -14.77 -14.91 12.10
N ASP A 387 -14.75 -15.84 11.16
CA ASP A 387 -15.61 -17.02 11.19
C ASP A 387 -14.94 -18.16 11.97
N VAL A 388 -15.70 -18.83 12.84
CA VAL A 388 -15.22 -19.98 13.60
C VAL A 388 -15.00 -21.20 12.70
N GLN A 389 -14.00 -22.02 13.02
CA GLN A 389 -13.68 -23.25 12.29
C GLN A 389 -14.55 -24.42 12.75
N SER A 390 -14.86 -24.49 14.05
CA SER A 390 -15.81 -25.47 14.59
C SER A 390 -16.66 -24.83 15.68
N GLY A 391 -17.80 -25.46 15.95
CA GLY A 391 -18.78 -24.95 16.89
C GLY A 391 -19.64 -23.82 16.31
N LYS A 392 -20.34 -23.09 17.19
CA LYS A 392 -21.23 -21.99 16.85
C LYS A 392 -21.13 -20.84 17.85
N VAL A 393 -21.20 -19.63 17.35
CA VAL A 393 -21.42 -18.42 18.17
C VAL A 393 -22.80 -17.89 17.81
N CYS A 394 -23.69 -17.77 18.80
CA CYS A 394 -25.02 -17.20 18.60
C CYS A 394 -25.17 -15.89 19.38
N VAL A 395 -25.83 -14.92 18.77
CA VAL A 395 -26.25 -13.66 19.37
C VAL A 395 -27.76 -13.58 19.29
N ASN A 396 -28.44 -13.28 20.41
CA ASN A 396 -29.90 -13.24 20.49
C ASN A 396 -30.60 -14.50 19.92
N GLY A 397 -29.96 -15.66 20.10
CA GLY A 397 -30.48 -16.95 19.64
C GLY A 397 -30.21 -17.31 18.17
N VAL A 398 -29.49 -16.44 17.43
CA VAL A 398 -29.19 -16.59 16.02
C VAL A 398 -27.69 -16.77 15.82
N ASP A 399 -27.29 -17.73 14.96
CA ASP A 399 -25.87 -17.89 14.59
C ASP A 399 -25.34 -16.58 13.95
N VAL A 400 -24.16 -16.13 14.39
CA VAL A 400 -23.55 -14.90 13.86
C VAL A 400 -23.31 -14.97 12.34
N LYS A 401 -23.23 -16.17 11.77
CA LYS A 401 -23.11 -16.40 10.32
C LYS A 401 -24.38 -16.08 9.54
N ASP A 402 -25.53 -16.11 10.20
CA ASP A 402 -26.84 -15.90 9.58
C ASP A 402 -27.27 -14.42 9.61
N TYR A 403 -26.51 -13.53 10.23
CA TYR A 403 -26.80 -12.11 10.22
C TYR A 403 -26.40 -11.44 8.90
N PRO A 404 -27.26 -10.55 8.35
CA PRO A 404 -26.88 -9.65 7.27
C PRO A 404 -25.68 -8.77 7.63
N GLN A 405 -24.97 -8.32 6.61
CA GLN A 405 -23.81 -7.45 6.81
C GLN A 405 -24.19 -6.16 7.54
N GLY A 406 -23.48 -5.84 8.61
CA GLY A 406 -23.68 -4.62 9.40
C GLY A 406 -24.75 -4.73 10.49
N GLU A 407 -25.74 -5.63 10.39
CA GLU A 407 -26.81 -5.75 11.38
C GLU A 407 -26.27 -6.19 12.76
N LEU A 408 -25.46 -7.25 12.78
CA LEU A 408 -24.80 -7.71 14.02
C LEU A 408 -23.87 -6.65 14.60
N VAL A 409 -23.05 -6.05 13.74
CA VAL A 409 -22.11 -4.99 14.18
C VAL A 409 -22.86 -3.80 14.74
N ALA A 410 -24.06 -3.46 14.23
CA ALA A 410 -24.87 -2.36 14.78
C ALA A 410 -25.27 -2.59 16.25
N LYS A 411 -25.46 -3.85 16.66
CA LYS A 411 -25.84 -4.23 18.04
C LYS A 411 -24.67 -4.28 19.03
N VAL A 412 -23.42 -4.36 18.53
CA VAL A 412 -22.22 -4.54 19.33
C VAL A 412 -21.42 -3.24 19.39
N GLY A 413 -21.17 -2.72 20.58
CA GLY A 413 -20.22 -1.65 20.83
C GLY A 413 -18.86 -2.23 21.21
N MET A 414 -17.87 -2.13 20.33
CA MET A 414 -16.54 -2.65 20.58
C MET A 414 -15.56 -1.55 20.95
N ILE A 415 -14.91 -1.71 22.12
CA ILE A 415 -13.84 -0.83 22.59
C ILE A 415 -12.54 -1.65 22.52
N PRO A 416 -11.69 -1.39 21.51
CA PRO A 416 -10.47 -2.15 21.34
C PRO A 416 -9.41 -1.82 22.39
N GLN A 417 -8.46 -2.72 22.61
CA GLN A 417 -7.34 -2.54 23.51
C GLN A 417 -6.52 -1.28 23.18
N LYS A 418 -6.27 -1.03 21.91
CA LYS A 418 -5.59 0.18 21.44
C LYS A 418 -6.62 1.23 20.99
N ALA A 419 -6.70 2.34 21.73
CA ALA A 419 -7.57 3.45 21.37
C ALA A 419 -7.14 4.09 20.04
N VAL A 420 -8.05 4.13 19.06
CA VAL A 420 -7.85 4.75 17.75
C VAL A 420 -8.84 5.91 17.59
N LEU A 421 -8.29 7.12 17.39
CA LEU A 421 -9.05 8.31 17.04
C LEU A 421 -8.56 8.85 15.69
N PHE A 422 -9.50 9.36 14.90
CA PHE A 422 -9.22 9.94 13.60
C PHE A 422 -8.90 11.44 13.73
N GLU A 423 -8.12 11.94 12.80
CA GLU A 423 -7.89 13.37 12.65
C GLU A 423 -9.22 14.06 12.31
N GLY A 424 -9.54 15.13 13.05
CA GLY A 424 -10.81 15.85 12.94
C GLY A 424 -11.25 16.37 14.31
N THR A 425 -12.48 16.83 14.42
CA THR A 425 -13.03 17.31 15.70
C THR A 425 -13.39 16.16 16.64
N ILE A 426 -13.56 16.46 17.93
CA ILE A 426 -14.11 15.50 18.90
C ILE A 426 -15.52 15.10 18.45
N ARG A 427 -16.34 16.03 18.00
CA ARG A 427 -17.69 15.80 17.45
C ARG A 427 -17.67 14.76 16.34
N GLU A 428 -16.86 14.96 15.31
CA GLU A 428 -16.72 14.02 14.19
C GLU A 428 -16.31 12.63 14.67
N ASN A 429 -15.39 12.55 15.63
CA ASN A 429 -15.02 11.26 16.23
C ASN A 429 -16.15 10.59 17.00
N MET A 430 -17.03 11.34 17.66
CA MET A 430 -18.21 10.79 18.36
C MET A 430 -19.27 10.33 17.33
N GLN A 431 -19.47 11.05 16.27
CA GLN A 431 -20.43 10.73 15.20
C GLN A 431 -20.14 9.41 14.47
N TRP A 432 -18.94 8.86 14.62
CA TRP A 432 -18.69 7.46 14.19
C TRP A 432 -19.52 6.43 14.97
N GLY A 433 -19.95 6.75 16.20
CA GLY A 433 -20.86 5.92 16.98
C GLY A 433 -22.32 6.05 16.52
N LYS A 434 -22.74 7.31 16.24
CA LYS A 434 -24.09 7.66 15.77
C LYS A 434 -23.99 8.95 14.95
N GLU A 435 -24.24 8.86 13.63
CA GLU A 435 -24.02 9.95 12.66
C GLU A 435 -24.86 11.20 12.96
N ASP A 436 -26.11 11.01 13.37
CA ASP A 436 -27.07 12.05 13.71
C ASP A 436 -27.14 12.40 15.22
N ALA A 437 -26.08 12.08 15.98
CA ALA A 437 -26.04 12.33 17.42
C ALA A 437 -26.16 13.82 17.73
N THR A 438 -27.08 14.15 18.66
CA THR A 438 -27.22 15.52 19.20
C THR A 438 -26.08 15.83 20.18
N ASP A 439 -25.87 17.12 20.42
CA ASP A 439 -24.87 17.56 21.41
C ASP A 439 -25.17 17.00 22.81
N GLU A 440 -26.44 16.92 23.19
CA GLU A 440 -26.85 16.37 24.48
C GLU A 440 -26.50 14.87 24.57
N GLU A 441 -26.73 14.09 23.51
CA GLU A 441 -26.37 12.67 23.48
C GLU A 441 -24.86 12.49 23.56
N ILE A 442 -24.10 13.30 22.84
CA ILE A 442 -22.64 13.27 22.88
C ILE A 442 -22.12 13.59 24.28
N TRP A 443 -22.62 14.67 24.91
CA TRP A 443 -22.21 15.04 26.24
C TRP A 443 -22.59 13.98 27.27
N HIS A 444 -23.79 13.37 27.17
CA HIS A 444 -24.20 12.27 28.02
C HIS A 444 -23.24 11.07 27.92
N ALA A 445 -22.91 10.65 26.73
CA ALA A 445 -21.93 9.55 26.49
C ALA A 445 -20.53 9.91 27.05
N LEU A 446 -20.09 11.17 26.91
CA LEU A 446 -18.84 11.67 27.47
C LEU A 446 -18.83 11.67 28.98
N GLU A 447 -19.96 11.98 29.63
CA GLU A 447 -20.11 11.95 31.10
C GLU A 447 -20.04 10.52 31.63
N ILE A 448 -20.74 9.57 31.01
CA ILE A 448 -20.65 8.15 31.36
C ILE A 448 -19.20 7.64 31.22
N ALA A 449 -18.54 7.97 30.09
CA ALA A 449 -17.17 7.57 29.82
C ALA A 449 -16.12 8.34 30.65
N GLN A 450 -16.53 9.21 31.56
CA GLN A 450 -15.65 10.08 32.37
C GLN A 450 -14.72 10.94 31.49
N ALA A 451 -15.17 11.35 30.29
CA ALA A 451 -14.41 12.11 29.31
C ALA A 451 -14.83 13.59 29.21
N ALA A 452 -15.92 14.00 29.84
CA ALA A 452 -16.45 15.35 29.74
C ALA A 452 -15.46 16.43 30.21
N ASP A 453 -14.67 16.16 31.27
CA ASP A 453 -13.59 17.02 31.76
C ASP A 453 -12.50 17.26 30.67
N VAL A 454 -12.13 16.23 29.93
CA VAL A 454 -11.16 16.31 28.84
C VAL A 454 -11.67 17.24 27.76
N VAL A 455 -12.93 17.07 27.35
CA VAL A 455 -13.53 17.86 26.26
C VAL A 455 -13.70 19.32 26.69
N ARG A 456 -14.17 19.58 27.93
CA ARG A 456 -14.29 20.94 28.47
C ARG A 456 -12.92 21.65 28.55
N SER A 457 -11.86 20.92 28.92
CA SER A 457 -10.49 21.48 28.99
C SER A 457 -9.90 21.83 27.62
N LYS A 458 -10.48 21.33 26.54
CA LYS A 458 -10.03 21.54 25.15
C LYS A 458 -10.95 22.46 24.32
N ASN A 459 -11.78 23.27 24.96
CA ASN A 459 -12.71 24.20 24.37
C ASN A 459 -13.94 23.55 23.67
N GLY A 460 -14.36 22.34 24.07
CA GLY A 460 -15.62 21.74 23.66
C GLY A 460 -15.50 20.71 22.55
N LEU A 461 -16.66 20.38 21.96
CA LEU A 461 -16.79 19.31 20.96
C LEU A 461 -16.06 19.58 19.64
N ASP A 462 -15.88 20.85 19.30
CA ASP A 462 -15.24 21.26 18.05
C ASP A 462 -13.70 21.35 18.14
N ALA A 463 -13.14 20.94 19.30
CA ALA A 463 -11.69 20.84 19.48
C ALA A 463 -11.09 19.77 18.57
N MET A 464 -9.97 20.12 17.92
CA MET A 464 -9.28 19.24 16.97
C MET A 464 -8.50 18.13 17.67
N ILE A 465 -8.65 16.93 17.16
CA ILE A 465 -7.82 15.76 17.43
C ILE A 465 -6.82 15.62 16.27
N GLU A 466 -5.54 15.59 16.61
CA GLU A 466 -4.48 15.33 15.62
C GLU A 466 -4.45 13.84 15.23
N GLN A 467 -3.79 13.55 14.13
CA GLN A 467 -3.62 12.18 13.61
C GLN A 467 -3.20 11.21 14.73
N ASN A 468 -3.96 10.11 14.88
CA ASN A 468 -3.82 9.13 15.97
C ASN A 468 -3.94 9.73 17.38
N GLY A 469 -4.56 10.91 17.53
CA GLY A 469 -4.75 11.56 18.82
C GLY A 469 -3.46 11.97 19.51
N ARG A 470 -2.42 12.39 18.78
CA ARG A 470 -1.10 12.75 19.34
C ARG A 470 -1.16 13.82 20.43
N ASN A 471 -2.15 14.71 20.35
CA ASN A 471 -2.42 15.78 21.32
C ASN A 471 -3.24 15.33 22.55
N LEU A 472 -3.41 14.00 22.75
CA LEU A 472 -4.15 13.40 23.86
C LEU A 472 -3.28 12.38 24.61
N SER A 473 -3.45 12.28 25.93
CA SER A 473 -2.86 11.19 26.71
C SER A 473 -3.56 9.84 26.40
N GLY A 474 -2.90 8.71 26.72
CA GLY A 474 -3.47 7.38 26.52
C GLY A 474 -4.84 7.20 27.17
N GLY A 475 -4.99 7.60 28.43
CA GLY A 475 -6.27 7.55 29.15
C GLY A 475 -7.34 8.47 28.58
N GLN A 476 -6.97 9.65 28.05
CA GLN A 476 -7.90 10.56 27.36
C GLN A 476 -8.43 9.94 26.07
N LYS A 477 -7.54 9.34 25.25
CA LYS A 477 -7.94 8.60 24.02
C LYS A 477 -8.90 7.47 24.35
N GLN A 478 -8.57 6.69 25.39
CA GLN A 478 -9.39 5.56 25.80
C GLN A 478 -10.79 5.99 26.22
N ARG A 479 -10.91 7.04 27.08
CA ARG A 479 -12.20 7.59 27.51
C ARG A 479 -13.05 8.08 26.33
N LEU A 480 -12.45 8.76 25.35
CA LEU A 480 -13.17 9.18 24.13
C LEU A 480 -13.60 7.98 23.26
N THR A 481 -12.77 6.94 23.16
CA THR A 481 -13.16 5.71 22.43
C THR A 481 -14.31 4.98 23.12
N ILE A 482 -14.34 4.98 24.46
CA ILE A 482 -15.45 4.45 25.26
C ILE A 482 -16.72 5.26 25.00
N ALA A 483 -16.66 6.59 25.05
CA ALA A 483 -17.79 7.47 24.77
C ALA A 483 -18.39 7.21 23.38
N ARG A 484 -17.55 7.07 22.38
CA ARG A 484 -17.97 6.72 21.00
C ARG A 484 -18.72 5.40 20.94
N ALA A 485 -18.24 4.36 21.65
CA ALA A 485 -18.91 3.07 21.68
C ALA A 485 -20.26 3.11 22.41
N LEU A 486 -20.35 3.87 23.52
CA LEU A 486 -21.58 4.07 24.29
C LEU A 486 -22.63 4.88 23.51
N LEU A 487 -22.21 5.86 22.71
CA LEU A 487 -23.11 6.69 21.90
C LEU A 487 -23.90 5.86 20.87
N LYS A 488 -23.37 4.72 20.47
CA LYS A 488 -24.05 3.74 19.61
C LYS A 488 -25.27 3.10 20.26
N ASN A 489 -25.40 3.18 21.60
CA ASN A 489 -26.41 2.51 22.42
C ASN A 489 -26.51 0.99 22.13
N PRO A 490 -25.40 0.24 22.29
CA PRO A 490 -25.33 -1.14 21.88
C PRO A 490 -26.10 -2.08 22.83
N GLU A 491 -26.63 -3.21 22.30
CA GLU A 491 -27.17 -4.29 23.12
C GLU A 491 -26.06 -5.07 23.86
N ILE A 492 -24.87 -5.17 23.22
CA ILE A 492 -23.68 -5.84 23.75
C ILE A 492 -22.51 -4.86 23.72
N LEU A 493 -21.92 -4.57 24.88
CA LEU A 493 -20.73 -3.74 25.00
C LEU A 493 -19.51 -4.63 25.29
N ILE A 494 -18.50 -4.55 24.44
CA ILE A 494 -17.23 -5.28 24.59
C ILE A 494 -16.12 -4.30 24.96
N MET A 495 -15.46 -4.52 26.10
CA MET A 495 -14.34 -3.75 26.62
C MET A 495 -13.08 -4.62 26.60
N ASP A 496 -12.30 -4.59 25.52
CA ASP A 496 -11.09 -5.41 25.37
C ASP A 496 -9.88 -4.68 25.99
N ASP A 497 -9.53 -5.06 27.22
CA ASP A 497 -8.44 -4.50 28.07
C ASP A 497 -8.42 -2.96 28.08
N SER A 498 -9.59 -2.37 27.92
CA SER A 498 -9.78 -0.92 27.74
C SER A 498 -9.53 -0.11 29.04
N ALA A 499 -9.50 -0.77 30.18
CA ALA A 499 -9.22 -0.15 31.47
C ALA A 499 -7.72 -0.02 31.79
N SER A 500 -6.85 -0.68 31.03
CA SER A 500 -5.39 -0.72 31.29
C SER A 500 -4.72 0.66 31.25
N ALA A 501 -5.25 1.58 30.45
CA ALA A 501 -4.77 2.96 30.32
C ALA A 501 -5.42 3.94 31.30
N LEU A 502 -6.40 3.50 32.11
CA LEU A 502 -7.11 4.32 33.07
C LEU A 502 -6.52 4.16 34.47
N ASP A 503 -6.57 5.23 35.27
CA ASP A 503 -6.31 5.13 36.69
C ASP A 503 -7.48 4.42 37.42
N PHE A 504 -7.18 3.86 38.58
CA PHE A 504 -8.13 3.04 39.35
C PHE A 504 -9.44 3.77 39.70
N ALA A 505 -9.34 5.07 40.02
CA ALA A 505 -10.52 5.86 40.43
C ALA A 505 -11.44 6.13 39.23
N THR A 506 -10.86 6.44 38.06
CA THR A 506 -11.61 6.65 36.81
C THR A 506 -12.24 5.36 36.32
N ASP A 507 -11.52 4.23 36.36
CA ASP A 507 -12.04 2.91 35.99
C ASP A 507 -13.23 2.50 36.88
N LEU A 508 -13.13 2.70 38.19
CA LEU A 508 -14.22 2.40 39.11
C LEU A 508 -15.48 3.26 38.86
N LYS A 509 -15.30 4.57 38.61
CA LYS A 509 -16.42 5.47 38.25
C LYS A 509 -17.06 5.06 36.92
N LEU A 510 -16.27 4.75 35.93
CA LEU A 510 -16.74 4.29 34.63
C LEU A 510 -17.59 3.01 34.75
N ARG A 511 -17.10 1.99 35.44
CA ARG A 511 -17.82 0.72 35.64
C ARG A 511 -19.14 0.93 36.40
N ARG A 512 -19.15 1.78 37.42
CA ARG A 512 -20.39 2.16 38.14
C ARG A 512 -21.36 2.89 37.23
N ALA A 513 -20.88 3.81 36.38
CA ALA A 513 -21.72 4.51 35.42
C ALA A 513 -22.33 3.55 34.38
N ILE A 514 -21.53 2.61 33.83
CA ILE A 514 -22.02 1.59 32.92
C ILE A 514 -23.04 0.67 33.60
N HIS A 515 -22.78 0.22 34.82
CA HIS A 515 -23.73 -0.63 35.56
C HIS A 515 -25.06 0.09 35.80
N ASN A 516 -25.05 1.40 36.06
CA ASN A 516 -26.24 2.21 36.28
C ASN A 516 -27.08 2.49 35.01
N LEU A 517 -26.56 2.14 33.80
CA LEU A 517 -27.34 2.20 32.55
C LEU A 517 -28.46 1.15 32.49
N GLY A 518 -28.48 0.21 33.44
CA GLY A 518 -29.54 -0.77 33.65
C GLY A 518 -29.32 -2.10 32.91
N ASN A 519 -30.20 -3.07 33.23
CA ASN A 519 -30.09 -4.47 32.77
C ASN A 519 -30.40 -4.71 31.27
N GLN A 520 -30.38 -3.66 30.45
CA GLN A 520 -30.66 -3.79 29.00
C GLN A 520 -29.42 -4.10 28.17
N MET A 521 -28.22 -3.80 28.69
CA MET A 521 -26.94 -3.95 27.98
C MET A 521 -26.12 -5.08 28.60
N THR A 522 -25.74 -6.08 27.80
CA THR A 522 -24.81 -7.13 28.21
C THR A 522 -23.36 -6.65 28.02
N VAL A 523 -22.53 -6.78 29.05
CA VAL A 523 -21.17 -6.21 29.04
C VAL A 523 -20.12 -7.30 29.14
N PHE A 524 -19.20 -7.35 28.18
CA PHE A 524 -18.01 -8.19 28.23
C PHE A 524 -16.79 -7.34 28.62
N ILE A 525 -16.13 -7.71 29.72
CA ILE A 525 -14.94 -7.03 30.22
C ILE A 525 -13.75 -7.99 30.15
N VAL A 526 -12.87 -7.76 29.19
CA VAL A 526 -11.58 -8.45 29.10
C VAL A 526 -10.55 -7.70 29.94
N SER A 527 -9.91 -8.37 30.86
CA SER A 527 -8.87 -7.75 31.68
C SER A 527 -7.85 -8.76 32.16
N GLN A 528 -6.62 -8.30 32.42
CA GLN A 528 -5.61 -9.05 33.16
C GLN A 528 -5.69 -8.75 34.67
N ARG A 529 -6.47 -7.74 35.09
CA ARG A 529 -6.63 -7.33 36.50
C ARG A 529 -7.83 -8.03 37.11
N ALA A 530 -7.60 -8.86 38.15
CA ALA A 530 -8.65 -9.56 38.88
C ALA A 530 -9.67 -8.57 39.50
N SER A 531 -9.20 -7.40 39.98
CA SER A 531 -10.06 -6.34 40.53
C SER A 531 -11.08 -5.79 39.52
N THR A 532 -10.80 -5.88 38.23
CA THR A 532 -11.69 -5.39 37.18
C THR A 532 -12.86 -6.33 36.95
N VAL A 533 -12.64 -7.65 37.02
CA VAL A 533 -13.64 -8.68 36.73
C VAL A 533 -14.33 -9.25 37.97
N ARG A 534 -13.80 -8.96 39.17
CA ARG A 534 -14.31 -9.49 40.46
C ARG A 534 -15.81 -9.30 40.69
N ALA A 535 -16.37 -8.19 40.22
CA ALA A 535 -17.78 -7.87 40.36
C ALA A 535 -18.67 -8.33 39.22
N ALA A 536 -18.14 -9.11 38.27
CA ALA A 536 -18.89 -9.65 37.14
C ALA A 536 -19.87 -10.75 37.61
N ASN A 537 -21.01 -10.86 36.92
CA ASN A 537 -21.99 -11.93 37.18
C ASN A 537 -21.41 -13.32 36.88
N GLN A 538 -20.56 -13.39 35.88
CA GLN A 538 -19.85 -14.59 35.49
C GLN A 538 -18.44 -14.23 35.04
N ILE A 539 -17.45 -15.02 35.44
CA ILE A 539 -16.05 -14.85 35.04
C ILE A 539 -15.63 -16.10 34.24
N LEU A 540 -15.10 -15.87 33.05
CA LEU A 540 -14.48 -16.88 32.20
C LEU A 540 -12.96 -16.84 32.43
N VAL A 541 -12.39 -17.95 32.88
CA VAL A 541 -10.94 -18.09 33.09
C VAL A 541 -10.35 -18.83 31.92
N LEU A 542 -9.51 -18.16 31.14
CA LEU A 542 -8.83 -18.74 29.97
C LEU A 542 -7.37 -19.04 30.29
N ASP A 543 -6.92 -20.21 29.87
CA ASP A 543 -5.51 -20.62 29.94
C ASP A 543 -5.15 -21.40 28.68
N ASP A 544 -4.10 -20.97 27.98
CA ASP A 544 -3.60 -21.57 26.75
C ASP A 544 -4.71 -21.96 25.74
N GLY A 545 -5.61 -21.02 25.46
CA GLY A 545 -6.72 -21.20 24.51
C GLY A 545 -7.92 -22.00 25.04
N ASN A 546 -7.88 -22.50 26.28
CA ASN A 546 -8.93 -23.32 26.86
C ASN A 546 -9.71 -22.56 27.96
N LEU A 547 -10.99 -22.85 28.11
CA LEU A 547 -11.81 -22.37 29.22
C LEU A 547 -11.61 -23.33 30.42
N VAL A 548 -10.82 -22.87 31.42
CA VAL A 548 -10.44 -23.69 32.58
C VAL A 548 -11.27 -23.42 33.83
N GLY A 549 -12.08 -22.37 33.81
CA GLY A 549 -13.01 -22.05 34.92
C GLY A 549 -14.12 -21.11 34.45
N ILE A 550 -15.30 -21.31 35.00
CA ILE A 550 -16.49 -20.50 34.78
C ILE A 550 -17.28 -20.39 36.10
N GLY A 551 -17.66 -19.19 36.50
CA GLY A 551 -18.44 -18.93 37.69
C GLY A 551 -18.25 -17.51 38.25
N THR A 552 -18.79 -17.26 39.44
CA THR A 552 -18.56 -16.03 40.20
C THR A 552 -17.15 -16.00 40.79
N HIS A 553 -16.76 -14.83 41.32
CA HIS A 553 -15.49 -14.70 42.02
C HIS A 553 -15.32 -15.74 43.16
N ASP A 554 -16.34 -15.89 43.99
CA ASP A 554 -16.27 -16.78 45.16
C ASP A 554 -16.21 -18.25 44.75
N GLU A 555 -16.99 -18.69 43.76
CA GLU A 555 -16.93 -20.04 43.19
C GLU A 555 -15.57 -20.37 42.59
N LEU A 556 -14.98 -19.41 41.87
CA LEU A 556 -13.67 -19.61 41.25
C LEU A 556 -12.52 -19.61 42.25
N MET A 557 -12.67 -18.86 43.33
CA MET A 557 -11.72 -18.89 44.45
C MET A 557 -11.72 -20.26 45.18
N GLU A 558 -12.82 -21.01 45.09
CA GLU A 558 -12.90 -22.35 45.68
C GLU A 558 -12.43 -23.44 44.67
N ASN A 559 -12.80 -23.32 43.38
CA ASN A 559 -12.77 -24.44 42.46
C ASN A 559 -11.75 -24.28 41.31
N CYS A 560 -11.16 -23.08 41.07
CA CYS A 560 -10.28 -22.82 39.94
C CYS A 560 -8.87 -22.41 40.37
N LYS A 561 -7.91 -23.31 40.29
CA LYS A 561 -6.50 -23.05 40.67
C LYS A 561 -5.89 -21.91 39.84
N VAL A 562 -6.13 -21.86 38.54
CA VAL A 562 -5.60 -20.82 37.65
C VAL A 562 -6.12 -19.44 38.07
N TYR A 563 -7.41 -19.34 38.43
CA TYR A 563 -7.97 -18.07 38.94
C TYR A 563 -7.34 -17.67 40.27
N GLN A 564 -7.20 -18.62 41.21
CA GLN A 564 -6.53 -18.40 42.51
C GLN A 564 -5.09 -17.89 42.30
N GLU A 565 -4.32 -18.49 41.40
CA GLU A 565 -2.95 -18.07 41.07
C GLU A 565 -2.92 -16.65 40.54
N ILE A 566 -3.79 -16.31 39.56
CA ILE A 566 -3.91 -14.95 39.02
C ILE A 566 -4.30 -13.96 40.12
N TYR A 567 -5.27 -14.33 40.97
CA TYR A 567 -5.77 -13.47 42.04
C TYR A 567 -4.68 -13.22 43.09
N TYR A 568 -4.07 -14.27 43.65
CA TYR A 568 -3.06 -14.14 44.68
C TYR A 568 -1.75 -13.52 44.19
N SER A 569 -1.46 -13.59 42.90
CA SER A 569 -0.34 -12.83 42.31
C SER A 569 -0.53 -11.33 42.41
N GLN A 570 -1.80 -10.85 42.41
CA GLN A 570 -2.17 -9.44 42.48
C GLN A 570 -2.53 -9.00 43.94
N PHE A 571 -2.97 -9.94 44.76
CA PHE A 571 -3.36 -9.75 46.16
C PHE A 571 -2.64 -10.75 47.08
N PRO A 572 -1.30 -10.63 47.26
CA PRO A 572 -0.52 -11.59 48.06
C PRO A 572 -0.95 -11.66 49.52
N GLU A 573 -1.47 -10.56 50.06
CA GLU A 573 -1.93 -10.44 51.46
C GLU A 573 -3.21 -11.24 51.77
N GLU A 574 -4.00 -11.55 50.73
CA GLU A 574 -5.22 -12.37 50.90
C GLU A 574 -4.94 -13.88 50.74
N LYS A 575 -3.68 -14.27 50.47
CA LYS A 575 -3.28 -15.67 50.29
C LYS A 575 -3.34 -16.42 51.62
N PRO A 576 -4.06 -17.55 51.74
CA PRO A 576 -4.07 -18.39 52.93
C PRO A 576 -2.68 -18.84 53.30
N LYS A 577 -2.32 -18.79 54.60
CA LYS A 577 -0.97 -19.12 55.09
C LYS A 577 -0.54 -20.60 54.86
N GLU A 578 -1.47 -21.49 54.54
CA GLU A 578 -1.19 -22.93 54.28
C GLU A 578 -0.62 -23.22 52.91
N VAL A 579 -0.57 -22.28 52.00
CA VAL A 579 -0.06 -22.46 50.60
C VAL A 579 1.39 -21.96 50.48
N MET A 580 2.05 -21.59 51.60
CA MET A 580 3.45 -21.12 51.63
C MET A 580 4.48 -22.23 51.93
N ALA A 581 4.16 -23.49 51.78
CA ALA A 581 5.09 -24.60 52.01
C ALA A 581 5.55 -25.26 50.69
#